data_258a3b7a1391b4e81bef3c466fc423ac
#
_entry.id   258a3b7a1391b4e81bef3c466fc423ac
#
_cell.length_a   1.000
_cell.length_b   1.000
_cell.length_c   1.000
_cell.angle_alpha   90.00
_cell.angle_beta   90.00
_cell.angle_gamma   90.00
#
_symmetry.space_group_name_H-M   'P 1'
#
loop_
_entity.id
_entity.type
_entity.pdbx_description
1 polymer ?
#
loop_
_entity_poly.entity_id
_entity_poly.type
_entity_poly.pdbx_seq_one_letter_code
_entity_poly.pdbx_strand_id
1 'polypeptide(L)'
;MTRQRAHIHPFLHAASNLEKHLETLFAESNIRHRQALVLDALRAIGASSQQYLAKHFGVSAGTMSSMISRLEALGYVQRERDVSDRRIEIISNTAAGIAALESVEKYWLDGDAMVENILGTEDAEKFFTLADELSKGLGGGRPKPEKRGT
;
A
#
# COMPACT_ATOMS: atom_id res chain seq x y z
N MET A 1 41.15 3.61 -12.43
CA MET A 1 40.23 2.68 -11.74
C MET A 1 38.80 3.14 -11.97
N THR A 2 38.05 2.45 -12.78
CA THR A 2 36.64 2.73 -13.00
C THR A 2 35.88 2.33 -11.73
N ARG A 3 35.38 3.31 -10.99
CA ARG A 3 34.57 3.06 -9.79
C ARG A 3 33.31 2.34 -10.23
N GLN A 4 33.15 1.07 -9.88
CA GLN A 4 31.95 0.29 -10.17
C GLN A 4 30.76 0.99 -9.50
N ARG A 5 29.87 1.56 -10.30
CA ARG A 5 28.65 2.22 -9.77
C ARG A 5 27.69 1.15 -9.29
N ALA A 6 27.18 1.30 -8.07
CA ALA A 6 26.13 0.42 -7.55
C ALA A 6 24.84 0.65 -8.37
N HIS A 7 24.30 -0.41 -8.95
CA HIS A 7 23.07 -0.37 -9.74
C HIS A 7 21.82 -0.12 -8.90
N ILE A 8 21.89 -0.28 -7.59
CA ILE A 8 20.76 -0.07 -6.68
C ILE A 8 20.32 1.41 -6.62
N HIS A 9 21.24 2.37 -6.78
CA HIS A 9 20.90 3.79 -6.65
C HIS A 9 19.90 4.28 -7.70
N PRO A 10 20.07 3.99 -9.01
CA PRO A 10 19.04 4.35 -9.99
C PRO A 10 17.67 3.76 -9.71
N PHE A 11 17.63 2.51 -9.22
CA PHE A 11 16.38 1.87 -8.83
C PHE A 11 15.68 2.59 -7.68
N LEU A 12 16.41 2.91 -6.61
CA LEU A 12 15.86 3.65 -5.47
C LEU A 12 15.37 5.05 -5.85
N HIS A 13 16.11 5.73 -6.75
CA HIS A 13 15.68 7.02 -7.30
C HIS A 13 14.39 6.89 -8.13
N ALA A 14 14.31 5.88 -8.99
CA ALA A 14 13.12 5.62 -9.81
C ALA A 14 11.91 5.33 -8.92
N ALA A 15 12.06 4.47 -7.91
CA ALA A 15 10.99 4.14 -6.96
C ALA A 15 10.50 5.39 -6.21
N SER A 16 11.42 6.22 -5.70
CA SER A 16 11.08 7.46 -5.01
C SER A 16 10.36 8.46 -5.92
N ASN A 17 10.79 8.59 -7.17
CA ASN A 17 10.16 9.49 -8.13
C ASN A 17 8.78 8.99 -8.55
N LEU A 18 8.61 7.67 -8.74
CA LEU A 18 7.32 7.08 -9.05
C LEU A 18 6.33 7.31 -7.89
N GLU A 19 6.76 7.13 -6.64
CA GLU A 19 5.92 7.41 -5.47
C GLU A 19 5.45 8.87 -5.43
N LYS A 20 6.32 9.83 -5.73
CA LYS A 20 5.95 11.25 -5.83
C LYS A 20 4.93 11.53 -6.94
N HIS A 21 5.06 10.88 -8.08
CA HIS A 21 4.09 11.01 -9.17
C HIS A 21 2.72 10.43 -8.77
N LEU A 22 2.69 9.28 -8.11
CA LEU A 22 1.45 8.71 -7.57
C LEU A 22 0.81 9.65 -6.55
N GLU A 23 1.57 10.22 -5.63
CA GLU A 23 1.03 11.23 -4.68
C GLU A 23 0.43 12.44 -5.41
N THR A 24 1.02 12.87 -6.52
CA THR A 24 0.46 13.94 -7.35
C THR A 24 -0.87 13.52 -8.02
N LEU A 25 -0.95 12.30 -8.54
CA LEU A 25 -2.18 11.77 -9.12
C LEU A 25 -3.31 11.65 -8.08
N PHE A 26 -2.97 11.28 -6.85
CA PHE A 26 -3.92 11.18 -5.74
C PHE A 26 -4.29 12.54 -5.12
N ALA A 27 -3.63 13.64 -5.49
CA ALA A 27 -3.83 14.95 -4.86
C ALA A 27 -5.26 15.50 -4.99
N GLU A 28 -6.00 15.11 -6.03
CA GLU A 28 -7.40 15.50 -6.24
C GLU A 28 -8.41 14.64 -5.46
N SER A 29 -7.94 13.57 -4.84
CA SER A 29 -8.79 12.67 -4.05
C SER A 29 -8.77 13.01 -2.56
N ASN A 30 -9.76 12.50 -1.82
CA ASN A 30 -9.82 12.66 -0.36
C ASN A 30 -8.86 11.76 0.40
N ILE A 31 -8.25 10.78 -0.27
CA ILE A 31 -7.31 9.83 0.33
C ILE A 31 -5.97 9.89 -0.38
N ARG A 32 -4.89 9.72 0.38
CA ARG A 32 -3.54 9.65 -0.15
C ARG A 32 -3.22 8.24 -0.62
N HIS A 33 -2.24 8.11 -1.52
CA HIS A 33 -1.79 6.84 -2.06
C HIS A 33 -1.57 5.76 -0.97
N ARG A 34 -0.81 6.07 0.07
CA ARG A 34 -0.54 5.11 1.17
C ARG A 34 -1.80 4.71 1.96
N GLN A 35 -2.76 5.62 2.09
CA GLN A 35 -4.05 5.31 2.72
C GLN A 35 -4.90 4.38 1.83
N ALA A 36 -4.88 4.61 0.52
CA ALA A 36 -5.55 3.73 -0.43
C ALA A 36 -4.97 2.30 -0.39
N LEU A 37 -3.65 2.16 -0.23
CA LEU A 37 -3.01 0.85 -0.05
C LEU A 37 -3.51 0.12 1.22
N VAL A 38 -3.80 0.83 2.30
CA VAL A 38 -4.39 0.23 3.51
C VAL A 38 -5.81 -0.28 3.24
N LEU A 39 -6.64 0.52 2.55
CA LEU A 39 -7.99 0.08 2.15
C LEU A 39 -7.94 -1.13 1.23
N ASP A 40 -7.01 -1.16 0.28
CA ASP A 40 -6.83 -2.28 -0.65
C ASP A 40 -6.37 -3.54 0.08
N ALA A 41 -5.44 -3.43 1.02
CA ALA A 41 -5.03 -4.53 1.85
C ALA A 41 -6.21 -5.11 2.66
N LEU A 42 -7.00 -4.26 3.31
CA LEU A 42 -8.18 -4.68 4.05
C LEU A 42 -9.26 -5.29 3.14
N ARG A 43 -9.41 -4.83 1.90
CA ARG A 43 -10.29 -5.46 0.90
C ARG A 43 -9.82 -6.88 0.58
N ALA A 44 -8.53 -7.07 0.44
CA ALA A 44 -7.95 -8.35 0.04
C ALA A 44 -7.98 -9.40 1.16
N ILE A 45 -7.75 -9.00 2.42
CA ILE A 45 -7.55 -9.93 3.54
C ILE A 45 -8.66 -9.89 4.59
N GLY A 46 -9.58 -8.93 4.49
CA GLY A 46 -10.60 -8.72 5.51
C GLY A 46 -10.09 -7.93 6.72
N ALA A 47 -10.87 -7.95 7.80
CA ALA A 47 -10.55 -7.26 9.04
C ALA A 47 -9.22 -7.75 9.64
N SER A 48 -8.37 -6.81 10.04
CA SER A 48 -7.02 -7.10 10.52
C SER A 48 -6.65 -6.21 11.69
N SER A 49 -5.74 -6.67 12.55
CA SER A 49 -5.23 -5.83 13.62
C SER A 49 -4.41 -4.66 13.09
N GLN A 50 -4.48 -3.53 13.78
CA GLN A 50 -3.65 -2.38 13.46
C GLN A 50 -2.16 -2.72 13.51
N GLN A 51 -1.75 -3.57 14.45
CA GLN A 51 -0.37 -4.04 14.61
C GLN A 51 0.08 -4.85 13.39
N TYR A 52 -0.77 -5.73 12.87
CA TYR A 52 -0.48 -6.50 11.66
C TYR A 52 -0.30 -5.59 10.44
N LEU A 53 -1.18 -4.60 10.26
CA LEU A 53 -1.07 -3.62 9.18
C LEU A 53 0.22 -2.81 9.29
N ALA A 54 0.59 -2.33 10.48
CA ALA A 54 1.84 -1.61 10.69
C ALA A 54 3.06 -2.45 10.28
N LYS A 55 3.10 -3.71 10.69
CA LYS A 55 4.16 -4.65 10.33
C LYS A 55 4.20 -4.92 8.82
N HIS A 56 3.04 -5.16 8.21
CA HIS A 56 2.93 -5.42 6.76
C HIS A 56 3.46 -4.24 5.93
N PHE A 57 3.09 -3.01 6.30
CA PHE A 57 3.52 -1.80 5.60
C PHE A 57 4.90 -1.29 6.04
N GLY A 58 5.56 -1.93 6.99
CA GLY A 58 6.88 -1.53 7.45
C GLY A 58 6.91 -0.14 8.09
N VAL A 59 5.83 0.27 8.74
CA VAL A 59 5.70 1.58 9.41
C VAL A 59 5.59 1.42 10.91
N SER A 60 5.85 2.50 11.66
CA SER A 60 5.66 2.50 13.11
C SER A 60 4.19 2.37 13.50
N ALA A 61 3.93 1.88 14.72
CA ALA A 61 2.57 1.83 15.27
C ALA A 61 1.90 3.22 15.28
N GLY A 62 2.65 4.28 15.59
CA GLY A 62 2.15 5.66 15.57
C GLY A 62 1.77 6.13 14.16
N THR A 63 2.58 5.81 13.16
CA THR A 63 2.29 6.15 11.75
C THR A 63 1.03 5.43 11.28
N MET A 64 0.91 4.13 11.55
CA MET A 64 -0.30 3.37 11.20
C MET A 64 -1.53 3.91 11.93
N SER A 65 -1.41 4.20 13.23
CA SER A 65 -2.50 4.79 14.03
C SER A 65 -2.99 6.10 13.43
N SER A 66 -2.08 6.97 12.98
CA SER A 66 -2.44 8.24 12.33
C SER A 66 -3.17 8.01 11.00
N MET A 67 -2.71 7.08 10.18
CA MET A 67 -3.37 6.73 8.91
C MET A 67 -4.79 6.20 9.15
N ILE A 68 -4.94 5.26 10.08
CA ILE A 68 -6.25 4.68 10.44
C ILE A 68 -7.19 5.75 11.00
N SER A 69 -6.71 6.63 11.88
CA SER A 69 -7.54 7.70 12.45
C SER A 69 -8.07 8.65 11.37
N ARG A 70 -7.28 8.95 10.34
CA ARG A 70 -7.74 9.77 9.21
C ARG A 70 -8.78 9.03 8.35
N LEU A 71 -8.57 7.75 8.07
CA LEU A 71 -9.53 6.93 7.33
C LEU A 71 -10.84 6.76 8.11
N GLU A 72 -10.76 6.59 9.42
CA GLU A 72 -11.92 6.52 10.33
C GLU A 72 -12.70 7.84 10.35
N ALA A 73 -12.00 8.98 10.42
CA ALA A 73 -12.62 10.31 10.36
C ALA A 73 -13.37 10.56 9.03
N LEU A 74 -12.91 9.95 7.94
CA LEU A 74 -13.58 9.98 6.63
C LEU A 74 -14.72 8.94 6.53
N GLY A 75 -14.89 8.08 7.52
CA GLY A 75 -15.87 7.00 7.50
C GLY A 75 -15.50 5.82 6.61
N TYR A 76 -14.23 5.68 6.21
CA TYR A 76 -13.77 4.65 5.27
C TYR A 76 -13.34 3.36 5.95
N VAL A 77 -12.97 3.43 7.21
CA VAL A 77 -12.72 2.26 8.05
C VAL A 77 -13.45 2.40 9.36
N GLN A 78 -13.70 1.28 10.00
CA GLN A 78 -14.17 1.20 11.37
C GLN A 78 -13.15 0.47 12.22
N ARG A 79 -13.13 0.81 13.51
CA ARG A 79 -12.21 0.28 14.50
C ARG A 79 -13.02 -0.41 15.59
N GLU A 80 -12.70 -1.65 15.85
CA GLU A 80 -13.31 -2.43 16.91
C GLU A 80 -12.23 -3.05 17.79
N ARG A 81 -12.57 -3.31 19.07
CA ARG A 81 -11.65 -4.04 19.94
C ARG A 81 -11.88 -5.53 19.77
N ASP A 82 -10.79 -6.29 19.70
CA ASP A 82 -10.85 -7.73 19.62
C ASP A 82 -11.62 -8.31 20.83
N VAL A 83 -12.45 -9.32 20.58
CA VAL A 83 -13.30 -9.94 21.62
C VAL A 83 -12.47 -10.71 22.64
N SER A 84 -11.37 -11.33 22.18
CA SER A 84 -10.49 -12.15 23.02
C SER A 84 -9.41 -11.34 23.74
N ASP A 85 -8.92 -10.26 23.13
CA ASP A 85 -7.96 -9.34 23.75
C ASP A 85 -8.31 -7.88 23.42
N ARG A 86 -8.93 -7.19 24.35
CA ARG A 86 -9.37 -5.80 24.21
C ARG A 86 -8.25 -4.78 24.03
N ARG A 87 -6.98 -5.20 24.15
CA ARG A 87 -5.83 -4.35 23.82
C ARG A 87 -5.55 -4.31 22.31
N ILE A 88 -6.14 -5.25 21.56
CA ILE A 88 -5.98 -5.34 20.11
C ILE A 88 -7.11 -4.58 19.43
N GLU A 89 -6.75 -3.67 18.55
CA GLU A 89 -7.70 -2.94 17.69
C GLU A 89 -7.77 -3.62 16.32
N ILE A 90 -8.97 -3.97 15.91
CA ILE A 90 -9.28 -4.59 14.62
C ILE A 90 -9.87 -3.53 13.70
N ILE A 91 -9.31 -3.44 12.52
CA ILE A 91 -9.66 -2.48 11.49
C ILE A 91 -10.35 -3.21 10.35
N SER A 92 -11.44 -2.67 9.86
CA SER A 92 -12.15 -3.16 8.68
C SER A 92 -12.64 -2.04 7.79
N ASN A 93 -12.77 -2.32 6.48
CA ASN A 93 -13.37 -1.38 5.55
C ASN A 93 -14.86 -1.21 5.83
N THR A 94 -15.34 0.01 5.62
CA THR A 94 -16.78 0.29 5.47
C THR A 94 -17.17 0.22 3.98
N ALA A 95 -18.47 0.21 3.68
CA ALA A 95 -18.96 0.33 2.32
C ALA A 95 -18.48 1.63 1.66
N ALA A 96 -18.44 2.74 2.41
CA ALA A 96 -17.89 4.01 1.93
C ALA A 96 -16.39 3.91 1.64
N GLY A 97 -15.63 3.16 2.42
CA GLY A 97 -14.20 2.90 2.21
C GLY A 97 -13.94 2.12 0.92
N ILE A 98 -14.74 1.10 0.64
CA ILE A 98 -14.66 0.34 -0.61
C ILE A 98 -14.97 1.24 -1.82
N ALA A 99 -16.04 2.03 -1.75
CA ALA A 99 -16.38 2.97 -2.82
C ALA A 99 -15.29 4.03 -3.05
N ALA A 100 -14.70 4.55 -1.98
CA ALA A 100 -13.58 5.49 -2.05
C ALA A 100 -12.35 4.85 -2.71
N LEU A 101 -12.03 3.60 -2.37
CA LEU A 101 -10.93 2.85 -2.99
C LEU A 101 -11.16 2.69 -4.51
N GLU A 102 -12.36 2.23 -4.92
CA GLU A 102 -12.73 2.07 -6.33
C GLU A 102 -12.58 3.38 -7.11
N SER A 103 -12.90 4.52 -6.51
CA SER A 103 -12.80 5.83 -7.16
C SER A 103 -11.36 6.26 -7.47
N VAL A 104 -10.37 5.70 -6.78
CA VAL A 104 -8.95 6.06 -6.92
C VAL A 104 -8.11 4.98 -7.62
N GLU A 105 -8.66 3.82 -7.89
CA GLU A 105 -7.94 2.73 -8.59
C GLU A 105 -7.40 3.16 -9.96
N LYS A 106 -8.09 4.08 -10.65
CA LYS A 106 -7.63 4.69 -11.91
C LYS A 106 -6.23 5.32 -11.80
N TYR A 107 -5.86 5.88 -10.65
CA TYR A 107 -4.54 6.51 -10.47
C TYR A 107 -3.39 5.49 -10.46
N TRP A 108 -3.65 4.27 -9.99
CA TRP A 108 -2.67 3.19 -10.11
C TRP A 108 -2.50 2.75 -11.57
N LEU A 109 -3.60 2.66 -12.31
CA LEU A 109 -3.54 2.37 -13.75
C LEU A 109 -2.83 3.49 -14.53
N ASP A 110 -3.03 4.74 -14.16
CA ASP A 110 -2.29 5.87 -14.72
C ASP A 110 -0.78 5.77 -14.40
N GLY A 111 -0.43 5.30 -13.20
CA GLY A 111 0.94 5.00 -12.80
C GLY A 111 1.55 3.87 -13.65
N ASP A 112 0.82 2.80 -13.88
CA ASP A 112 1.26 1.68 -14.75
C ASP A 112 1.48 2.18 -16.17
N ALA A 113 0.55 2.96 -16.72
CA ALA A 113 0.66 3.56 -18.05
C ALA A 113 1.87 4.49 -18.18
N MET A 114 2.22 5.22 -17.11
CA MET A 114 3.42 6.06 -17.08
C MET A 114 4.69 5.21 -17.22
N VAL A 115 4.80 4.10 -16.51
CA VAL A 115 5.93 3.17 -16.61
C VAL A 115 6.00 2.57 -18.02
N GLU A 116 4.86 2.15 -18.56
CA GLU A 116 4.76 1.59 -19.91
C GLU A 116 5.18 2.60 -20.98
N ASN A 117 4.79 3.87 -20.86
CA ASN A 117 5.19 4.94 -21.77
C ASN A 117 6.70 5.20 -21.76
N ILE A 118 7.36 4.98 -20.63
CA ILE A 118 8.82 5.20 -20.49
C ILE A 118 9.60 3.99 -21.00
N LEU A 119 9.20 2.78 -20.66
CA LEU A 119 9.94 1.55 -20.91
C LEU A 119 9.51 0.82 -22.18
N GLY A 120 8.29 1.07 -22.68
CA GLY A 120 7.60 0.25 -23.65
C GLY A 120 6.88 -0.94 -23.00
N THR A 121 5.86 -1.47 -23.67
CA THR A 121 4.97 -2.51 -23.13
C THR A 121 5.71 -3.75 -22.64
N GLU A 122 6.59 -4.31 -23.46
CA GLU A 122 7.30 -5.56 -23.15
C GLU A 122 8.23 -5.41 -21.91
N ASP A 123 9.00 -4.34 -21.86
CA ASP A 123 9.92 -4.10 -20.74
C ASP A 123 9.19 -3.66 -19.47
N ALA A 124 8.04 -2.98 -19.58
CA ALA A 124 7.20 -2.66 -18.44
C ALA A 124 6.61 -3.94 -17.80
N GLU A 125 6.11 -4.88 -18.58
CA GLU A 125 5.62 -6.18 -18.08
C GLU A 125 6.72 -6.96 -17.35
N LYS A 126 7.92 -7.02 -17.93
CA LYS A 126 9.08 -7.64 -17.27
C LYS A 126 9.44 -6.93 -15.98
N PHE A 127 9.44 -5.60 -16.00
CA PHE A 127 9.75 -4.77 -14.83
C PHE A 127 8.77 -5.04 -13.69
N PHE A 128 7.48 -5.04 -13.93
CA PHE A 128 6.47 -5.32 -12.90
C PHE A 128 6.61 -6.73 -12.33
N THR A 129 6.87 -7.72 -13.18
CA THR A 129 7.11 -9.11 -12.76
C THR A 129 8.33 -9.20 -11.84
N LEU A 130 9.46 -8.60 -12.25
CA LEU A 130 10.69 -8.62 -11.47
C LEU A 130 10.57 -7.81 -10.17
N ALA A 131 9.83 -6.70 -10.18
CA ALA A 131 9.56 -5.92 -8.99
C ALA A 131 8.74 -6.71 -7.95
N ASP A 132 7.72 -7.48 -8.41
CA ASP A 132 6.93 -8.36 -7.54
C ASP A 132 7.78 -9.50 -6.95
N GLU A 133 8.63 -10.13 -7.77
CA GLU A 133 9.57 -11.16 -7.31
C GLU A 133 10.55 -10.60 -6.28
N LEU A 134 11.12 -9.43 -6.54
CA LEU A 134 12.04 -8.76 -5.62
C LEU A 134 11.34 -8.42 -4.30
N SER A 135 10.13 -7.88 -4.35
CA SER A 135 9.32 -7.57 -3.17
C SER A 135 9.09 -8.82 -2.31
N LYS A 136 8.70 -9.94 -2.93
CA LYS A 136 8.50 -11.23 -2.25
C LYS A 136 9.80 -11.74 -1.61
N GLY A 137 10.92 -11.66 -2.34
CA GLY A 137 12.23 -12.07 -1.84
C GLY A 137 12.72 -11.24 -0.64
N LEU A 138 12.29 -9.99 -0.55
CA LEU A 138 12.58 -9.09 0.59
C LEU A 138 11.59 -9.23 1.75
N GLY A 139 10.68 -10.21 1.70
CA GLY A 139 9.68 -10.44 2.75
C GLY A 139 8.42 -9.58 2.61
N GLY A 140 8.28 -8.86 1.50
CA GLY A 140 7.07 -8.15 1.11
C GLY A 140 6.09 -9.04 0.35
N GLY A 141 5.23 -8.41 -0.42
CA GLY A 141 4.24 -9.06 -1.27
C GLY A 141 2.82 -8.75 -0.85
N ARG A 142 1.87 -9.43 -1.47
CA ARG A 142 0.46 -9.21 -1.14
C ARG A 142 0.19 -9.61 0.31
N PRO A 143 -0.59 -8.81 1.06
CA PRO A 143 -0.94 -9.16 2.43
C PRO A 143 -1.69 -10.49 2.46
N LYS A 144 -1.48 -11.25 3.51
CA LYS A 144 -2.20 -12.52 3.76
C LYS A 144 -3.15 -12.31 4.94
N PRO A 145 -4.28 -13.05 5.02
CA PRO A 145 -5.13 -12.99 6.18
C PRO A 145 -4.35 -13.21 7.46
N GLU A 146 -4.59 -12.37 8.45
CA GLU A 146 -3.94 -12.47 9.76
C GLU A 146 -4.38 -13.75 10.47
N LYS A 147 -3.42 -14.59 10.87
CA LYS A 147 -3.71 -15.74 11.75
C LYS A 147 -3.86 -15.20 13.17
N ARG A 148 -5.08 -14.92 13.57
CA ARG A 148 -5.41 -14.64 14.96
C ARG A 148 -5.70 -15.97 15.65
N GLY A 149 -5.05 -16.21 16.78
CA GLY A 149 -5.27 -17.42 17.57
C GLY A 149 -6.75 -17.57 17.93
N THR A 150 -7.27 -18.75 17.75
CA THR A 150 -8.57 -19.19 18.28
C THR A 150 -8.53 -19.31 19.78
#